data_b614189c22b30c71477638fbd7a19966
#
_entry.id   b614189c22b30c71477638fbd7a19966
#
_cell.length_a   1.000
_cell.length_b   1.000
_cell.length_c   1.000
_cell.angle_alpha   90.00
_cell.angle_beta   90.00
_cell.angle_gamma   90.00
#
_symmetry.space_group_name_H-M   'P 1'
#
loop_
_entity.id
_entity.type
_entity.pdbx_description
1 polymer ?
#
loop_
_entity_poly.entity_id
_entity_poly.type
_entity_poly.pdbx_seq_one_letter_code
_entity_poly.pdbx_strand_id
1 'polypeptide(L)'
;MSLVNSSLFRPLDLGFTTLKNRVVMGSMHTGLEDRFYNYPKLAAYFAERAKGGVGLMITGGISPNRQGWLLPMGGTLNYRADVITHRLVTRAVHQHG
;
A
#
# COMPACT_ATOMS: atom_id res chain seq x y z
N MET A 1 -19.07 -24.02 -3.93
CA MET A 1 -17.66 -24.18 -3.54
C MET A 1 -17.29 -23.11 -2.55
N SER A 2 -16.68 -23.48 -1.45
CA SER A 2 -16.22 -22.50 -0.46
C SER A 2 -14.89 -21.90 -0.92
N LEU A 3 -14.83 -20.55 -1.01
CA LEU A 3 -13.58 -19.84 -1.32
C LEU A 3 -12.52 -20.02 -0.25
N VAL A 4 -12.92 -20.32 0.99
CA VAL A 4 -12.01 -20.54 2.12
C VAL A 4 -11.05 -21.71 1.85
N ASN A 5 -11.47 -22.69 1.08
CA ASN A 5 -10.65 -23.87 0.73
C ASN A 5 -9.83 -23.67 -0.55
N SER A 6 -9.93 -22.51 -1.21
CA SER A 6 -9.15 -22.21 -2.39
C SER A 6 -7.68 -21.98 -2.03
N SER A 7 -6.76 -22.44 -2.89
CA SER A 7 -5.31 -22.16 -2.74
C SER A 7 -5.02 -20.66 -2.68
N LEU A 8 -5.87 -19.84 -3.30
CA LEU A 8 -5.75 -18.39 -3.31
C LEU A 8 -5.77 -17.80 -1.90
N PHE A 9 -6.54 -18.39 -0.99
CA PHE A 9 -6.71 -17.91 0.38
C PHE A 9 -5.80 -18.59 1.39
N ARG A 10 -4.91 -19.48 0.94
CA ARG A 10 -3.90 -20.06 1.83
C ARG A 10 -2.82 -19.05 2.16
N PRO A 11 -2.31 -19.07 3.41
CA PRO A 11 -1.13 -18.24 3.75
C PRO A 11 0.04 -18.56 2.84
N LEU A 12 0.87 -17.55 2.59
CA LEU A 12 2.11 -17.68 1.82
C LEU A 12 3.27 -17.26 2.70
N ASP A 13 4.18 -18.19 2.99
CA ASP A 13 5.39 -17.92 3.74
C ASP A 13 6.48 -17.39 2.80
N LEU A 14 6.92 -16.14 3.06
CA LEU A 14 7.99 -15.49 2.30
C LEU A 14 9.36 -15.66 2.98
N GLY A 15 9.43 -16.41 4.08
CA GLY A 15 10.66 -16.60 4.85
C GLY A 15 10.81 -15.62 5.99
N PHE A 16 10.69 -14.33 5.73
CA PHE A 16 10.78 -13.26 6.73
C PHE A 16 9.40 -12.83 7.26
N THR A 17 8.35 -13.16 6.57
CA THR A 17 6.97 -12.88 6.97
C THR A 17 6.02 -13.84 6.27
N THR A 18 4.80 -13.93 6.77
CA THR A 18 3.76 -14.76 6.16
C THR A 18 2.58 -13.88 5.76
N LEU A 19 2.22 -13.91 4.48
CA LEU A 19 1.03 -13.25 3.97
C LEU A 19 -0.21 -14.07 4.31
N LYS A 20 -1.31 -13.38 4.66
CA LYS A 20 -2.56 -14.07 5.03
C LYS A 20 -3.21 -14.81 3.86
N ASN A 21 -2.94 -14.40 2.63
CA ASN A 21 -3.40 -15.05 1.42
C ASN A 21 -2.50 -14.68 0.24
N ARG A 22 -2.85 -15.15 -0.95
CA ARG A 22 -2.06 -14.98 -2.17
C ARG A 22 -2.63 -13.94 -3.13
N VAL A 23 -3.53 -13.09 -2.63
CA VAL A 23 -4.11 -12.00 -3.43
C VAL A 23 -3.20 -10.79 -3.32
N VAL A 24 -2.76 -10.27 -4.45
CA VAL A 24 -1.89 -9.08 -4.53
C VAL A 24 -2.63 -7.98 -5.26
N MET A 25 -2.70 -6.80 -4.63
CA MET A 25 -3.17 -5.59 -5.30
C MET A 25 -1.99 -4.99 -6.08
N GLY A 26 -2.09 -5.01 -7.40
CA GLY A 26 -1.05 -4.46 -8.27
C GLY A 26 -0.90 -2.95 -8.09
N SER A 27 0.25 -2.45 -8.47
CA SER A 27 0.58 -1.03 -8.39
C SER A 27 -0.31 -0.22 -9.33
N MET A 28 -0.87 0.89 -8.81
CA MET A 28 -1.64 1.84 -9.59
C MET A 28 -1.48 3.23 -8.99
N HIS A 29 -1.13 4.20 -9.82
CA HIS A 29 -0.99 5.58 -9.37
C HIS A 29 -2.36 6.23 -9.26
N THR A 30 -2.72 6.66 -8.04
CA THR A 30 -4.06 7.22 -7.76
C THR A 30 -4.12 8.73 -7.89
N GLY A 31 -2.95 9.40 -7.89
CA GLY A 31 -2.84 10.85 -7.79
C GLY A 31 -2.87 11.36 -6.36
N LEU A 32 -3.26 10.55 -5.39
CA LEU A 32 -3.32 10.96 -3.98
C LEU A 32 -1.93 10.96 -3.34
N GLU A 33 -0.98 10.21 -3.88
CA GLU A 33 0.39 10.14 -3.38
C GLU A 33 1.22 11.39 -3.70
N ASP A 34 0.73 12.28 -4.55
CA ASP A 34 1.49 13.45 -5.04
C ASP A 34 1.44 14.65 -4.10
N ARG A 35 0.52 14.65 -3.12
CA ARG A 35 0.35 15.74 -2.16
C ARG A 35 0.19 15.18 -0.76
N PHE A 36 0.97 15.69 0.20
CA PHE A 36 0.93 15.20 1.57
C PHE A 36 -0.46 15.33 2.21
N TYR A 37 -1.20 16.38 1.88
CA TYR A 37 -2.53 16.61 2.47
C TYR A 37 -3.58 15.63 1.96
N ASN A 38 -3.29 14.87 0.91
CA ASN A 38 -4.17 13.81 0.40
C ASN A 38 -3.88 12.45 1.02
N TYR A 39 -2.85 12.32 1.85
CA TYR A 39 -2.48 11.02 2.44
C TYR A 39 -3.54 10.42 3.35
N PRO A 40 -4.36 11.20 4.11
CA PRO A 40 -5.51 10.60 4.79
C PRO A 40 -6.48 9.91 3.83
N LYS A 41 -6.70 10.48 2.65
CA LYS A 41 -7.52 9.86 1.59
C LYS A 41 -6.83 8.63 1.01
N LEU A 42 -5.53 8.70 0.81
CA LEU A 42 -4.73 7.55 0.34
C LEU A 42 -4.78 6.41 1.36
N ALA A 43 -4.65 6.72 2.65
CA ALA A 43 -4.77 5.74 3.71
C ALA A 43 -6.15 5.06 3.69
N ALA A 44 -7.22 5.82 3.53
CA ALA A 44 -8.57 5.27 3.44
C ALA A 44 -8.73 4.38 2.20
N TYR A 45 -8.15 4.78 1.08
CA TYR A 45 -8.17 4.01 -0.17
C TYR A 45 -7.55 2.62 0.03
N PHE A 46 -6.35 2.57 0.61
CA PHE A 46 -5.67 1.29 0.86
C PHE A 46 -6.32 0.49 1.99
N ALA A 47 -6.80 1.15 3.05
CA ALA A 47 -7.47 0.49 4.15
C ALA A 47 -8.74 -0.23 3.70
N GLU A 48 -9.50 0.36 2.78
CA GLU A 48 -10.70 -0.26 2.22
C GLU A 48 -10.36 -1.58 1.53
N ARG A 49 -9.27 -1.63 0.78
CA ARG A 49 -8.82 -2.85 0.10
C ARG A 49 -8.26 -3.88 1.08
N ALA A 50 -7.54 -3.42 2.10
CA ALA A 50 -7.04 -4.30 3.16
C ALA A 50 -8.19 -4.94 3.93
N LYS A 51 -9.20 -4.16 4.28
CA LYS A 51 -10.42 -4.65 4.92
C LYS A 51 -11.13 -5.67 4.05
N GLY A 52 -11.08 -5.51 2.73
CA GLY A 52 -11.65 -6.44 1.76
C GLY A 52 -10.89 -7.76 1.63
N GLY A 53 -9.70 -7.89 2.24
CA GLY A 53 -9.00 -9.17 2.34
C GLY A 53 -7.73 -9.32 1.49
N VAL A 54 -7.26 -8.27 0.82
CA VAL A 54 -6.01 -8.33 0.04
C VAL A 54 -4.83 -8.69 0.96
N GLY A 55 -3.98 -9.62 0.53
CA GLY A 55 -2.83 -10.09 1.32
C GLY A 55 -1.59 -9.22 1.20
N LEU A 56 -1.36 -8.63 0.03
CA LEU A 56 -0.22 -7.76 -0.23
C LEU A 56 -0.65 -6.64 -1.17
N MET A 57 -0.19 -5.42 -0.90
CA MET A 57 -0.45 -4.26 -1.76
C MET A 57 0.86 -3.64 -2.22
N ILE A 58 0.89 -3.21 -3.47
CA ILE A 58 1.99 -2.44 -4.02
C ILE A 58 1.47 -1.04 -4.32
N THR A 59 2.11 -0.02 -3.75
CA THR A 59 1.69 1.38 -3.95
C THR A 59 1.97 1.85 -5.37
N GLY A 60 1.39 2.98 -5.75
CA GLY A 60 1.77 3.70 -6.94
C GLY A 60 3.21 4.23 -6.83
N GLY A 61 3.72 4.79 -7.91
CA GLY A 61 5.11 5.24 -7.98
C GLY A 61 5.43 6.32 -6.95
N ILE A 62 6.48 6.09 -6.18
CA ILE A 62 7.00 7.01 -5.17
C ILE A 62 8.48 7.22 -5.48
N SER A 63 8.90 8.46 -5.68
CA SER A 63 10.30 8.72 -6.01
C SER A 63 11.16 8.85 -4.75
N PRO A 64 12.45 8.48 -4.83
CA PRO A 64 13.37 8.66 -3.70
C PRO A 64 13.85 10.11 -3.56
N ASN A 65 13.67 10.92 -4.57
CA ASN A 65 14.13 12.31 -4.59
C ASN A 65 13.39 13.10 -5.69
N ARG A 66 13.68 14.41 -5.77
CA ARG A 66 13.04 15.31 -6.75
C ARG A 66 13.38 14.93 -8.18
N GLN A 67 14.59 14.46 -8.44
CA GLN A 67 15.03 14.06 -9.78
C GLN A 67 14.24 12.85 -10.30
N GLY A 68 13.74 12.02 -9.41
CA GLY A 68 12.95 10.84 -9.76
C GLY A 68 11.46 11.11 -9.93
N TRP A 69 10.99 12.36 -9.82
CA TRP A 69 9.57 12.64 -10.01
C TRP A 69 9.07 12.19 -11.37
N LEU A 70 7.98 11.44 -11.34
CA LEU A 70 7.26 11.06 -12.56
C LEU A 70 6.57 12.28 -13.17
N LEU A 71 5.99 13.13 -12.33
CA LEU A 71 5.35 14.39 -12.66
C LEU A 71 5.86 15.46 -11.71
N PRO A 72 5.82 16.76 -12.10
CA PRO A 72 6.19 17.82 -11.18
C PRO A 72 5.42 17.72 -9.87
N MET A 73 6.12 17.84 -8.74
CA MET A 73 5.54 17.70 -7.39
C MET A 73 4.96 16.32 -7.10
N GLY A 74 5.44 15.27 -7.78
CA GLY A 74 5.02 13.89 -7.53
C GLY A 74 5.41 13.40 -6.15
N GLY A 75 4.80 12.26 -5.73
CA GLY A 75 5.04 11.66 -4.43
C GLY A 75 6.49 11.28 -4.22
N THR A 76 7.02 11.53 -3.02
CA THR A 76 8.41 11.25 -2.67
C THR A 76 8.53 10.52 -1.33
N LEU A 77 9.65 9.83 -1.15
CA LEU A 77 10.09 9.30 0.14
C LEU A 77 11.55 9.73 0.33
N ASN A 78 11.76 11.02 0.56
CA ASN A 78 13.08 11.66 0.58
C ASN A 78 13.43 12.21 1.97
N TYR A 79 12.47 12.84 2.68
CA TYR A 79 12.68 13.47 3.96
C TYR A 79 12.03 12.68 5.09
N ARG A 80 12.43 12.97 6.34
CA ARG A 80 11.79 12.36 7.52
C ARG A 80 10.30 12.63 7.58
N ALA A 81 9.87 13.82 7.15
CA ALA A 81 8.46 14.17 7.09
C ALA A 81 7.68 13.21 6.18
N ASP A 82 8.30 12.75 5.09
CA ASP A 82 7.68 11.78 4.18
C ASP A 82 7.45 10.44 4.86
N VAL A 83 8.39 10.00 5.71
CA VAL A 83 8.23 8.76 6.49
C VAL A 83 7.00 8.83 7.39
N ILE A 84 6.81 9.97 8.08
CA ILE A 84 5.66 10.18 8.97
C ILE A 84 4.35 10.13 8.15
N THR A 85 4.34 10.76 7.00
CA THR A 85 3.16 10.80 6.11
C THR A 85 2.83 9.39 5.59
N HIS A 86 3.84 8.64 5.15
CA HIS A 86 3.65 7.26 4.67
C HIS A 86 3.22 6.31 5.78
N ARG A 87 3.66 6.55 7.02
CA ARG A 87 3.26 5.75 8.18
C ARG A 87 1.76 5.79 8.41
N LEU A 88 1.12 6.89 8.09
CA LEU A 88 -0.34 7.02 8.18
C LEU A 88 -1.02 5.96 7.31
N VAL A 89 -0.50 5.74 6.11
CA VAL A 89 -1.00 4.73 5.17
C VAL A 89 -0.74 3.32 5.69
N THR A 90 0.50 3.03 6.08
CA THR A 90 0.87 1.68 6.53
C THR A 90 0.13 1.27 7.79
N ARG A 91 -0.08 2.19 8.73
CA ARG A 91 -0.86 1.92 9.94
C ARG A 91 -2.31 1.61 9.62
N ALA A 92 -2.93 2.38 8.72
CA ALA A 92 -4.31 2.16 8.32
C ALA A 92 -4.50 0.77 7.69
N VAL A 93 -3.54 0.34 6.86
CA VAL A 93 -3.55 -0.97 6.21
C VAL A 93 -3.35 -2.08 7.23
N HIS A 94 -2.35 -1.95 8.11
CA HIS A 94 -1.98 -3.00 9.06
C HIS A 94 -3.02 -3.21 10.15
N GLN A 95 -3.96 -2.28 10.36
CA GLN A 95 -5.11 -2.49 11.25
C GLN A 95 -6.00 -3.64 10.79
N HIS A 96 -5.92 -4.03 9.55
CA HIS A 96 -6.75 -5.09 8.96
C HIS A 96 -5.98 -6.41 8.73
N GLY A 97 -4.81 -6.54 9.32
CA GLY A 97 -4.04 -7.78 9.24
C GLY A 97 -2.90 -7.85 8.23
#